data_9608e7b8f57fab4e25dc0d01a93522cd
#
_entry.id   9608e7b8f57fab4e25dc0d01a93522cd
#
_cell.length_a   1.000
_cell.length_b   1.000
_cell.length_c   1.000
_cell.angle_alpha   90.00
_cell.angle_beta   90.00
_cell.angle_gamma   90.00
#
_symmetry.space_group_name_H-M   'P 1'
#
loop_
_entity.id
_entity.type
_entity.pdbx_description
1 polymer ?
#
loop_
_entity_poly.entity_id
_entity_poly.type
_entity_poly.pdbx_seq_one_letter_code
_entity_poly.pdbx_strand_id
1 'polypeptide(L)'
;MVRSLGGAGRGSDRLKAWVPTLCLGLVVVLTLAYTIAGAIVRPNMYSDSGWGFVGWYTQARASAFNYSLGPDLSDISREVEAFMSTWTPGQHVLPGLVEKLGMNLGLAIIVVVAAFSVLGLFGWHALYQAFGFPPPTIWVALAVIVCNRFFNLSFTNYSGGESLLFGVAPWFILMVWRLREFRWFSVIPFVLGTAVLVFAKLSGMIFGAAVVGGAAICGDRAWAKWDTLRKLVVAGIAIALMGAIFYFTWYTRGVTAASIPTTLHPDGLLFYVSLGVTCLWSASLSLLDLGHYLFLNPGRQVLKSIDAVVYAFFPLAVATFTVTWIRLRHDYGEYLRFVFATCGAILVVFLATWMAAKSVSFDERHFRIPALLLFIGVVHAFITSQSWILRLCFAAVVGLACLYGVTSFVTRTIANSHYPMGDRGFRQMNATAEAIAYIRTIDLAGPDARKTLIFLPSPEIALEVRNARNWSNLADFDSLEDLKAMAYRGRIDRLYVFVQKKLLGNGKADAILRSFVDYPIDGWTMVPLGDMVCFYQIRN
;
A
#
# COMPACT_ATOMS: atom_id res chain seq x y z
N MET A 1 45.25 -47.33 -17.85
CA MET A 1 44.34 -47.60 -16.74
C MET A 1 44.29 -46.36 -15.85
N VAL A 2 43.45 -45.40 -16.20
CA VAL A 2 43.25 -44.13 -15.43
C VAL A 2 41.79 -44.12 -14.99
N ARG A 3 41.55 -44.38 -13.71
CA ARG A 3 40.21 -44.27 -13.09
C ARG A 3 39.91 -42.79 -12.92
N SER A 4 38.95 -42.28 -13.66
CA SER A 4 38.40 -40.95 -13.52
C SER A 4 37.70 -40.81 -12.15
N LEU A 5 38.19 -39.86 -11.35
CA LEU A 5 37.54 -39.41 -10.10
C LEU A 5 36.23 -38.68 -10.41
N GLY A 6 35.17 -39.44 -10.66
CA GLY A 6 33.80 -38.98 -10.92
C GLY A 6 32.98 -38.76 -9.62
N GLY A 7 33.55 -38.27 -8.53
CA GLY A 7 32.87 -38.17 -7.26
C GLY A 7 32.28 -36.79 -6.89
N ALA A 8 32.75 -35.71 -7.50
CA ALA A 8 32.36 -34.34 -7.09
C ALA A 8 31.03 -33.82 -7.65
N GLY A 9 30.47 -34.45 -8.69
CA GLY A 9 29.22 -34.00 -9.33
C GLY A 9 27.93 -34.33 -8.58
N ARG A 10 27.87 -35.46 -7.88
CA ARG A 10 26.64 -35.95 -7.23
C ARG A 10 26.16 -35.14 -6.03
N GLY A 11 27.07 -34.45 -5.31
CA GLY A 11 26.72 -33.59 -4.17
C GLY A 11 26.03 -32.29 -4.60
N SER A 12 26.52 -31.67 -5.69
CA SER A 12 25.97 -30.44 -6.25
C SER A 12 24.55 -30.61 -6.81
N ASP A 13 24.27 -31.75 -7.45
CA ASP A 13 22.95 -31.99 -8.06
C ASP A 13 21.90 -32.33 -6.99
N ARG A 14 22.26 -32.99 -5.91
CA ARG A 14 21.36 -33.21 -4.76
C ARG A 14 21.01 -31.90 -4.09
N LEU A 15 21.98 -31.00 -3.82
CA LEU A 15 21.71 -29.69 -3.24
C LEU A 15 20.73 -28.88 -4.10
N LYS A 16 20.90 -28.86 -5.42
CA LYS A 16 19.99 -28.17 -6.35
C LYS A 16 18.56 -28.71 -6.31
N ALA A 17 18.37 -29.99 -6.02
CA ALA A 17 17.04 -30.62 -5.91
C ALA A 17 16.31 -30.25 -4.61
N TRP A 18 17.03 -29.99 -3.50
CA TRP A 18 16.42 -29.67 -2.20
C TRP A 18 16.04 -28.20 -2.04
N VAL A 19 16.70 -27.28 -2.74
CA VAL A 19 16.43 -25.84 -2.63
C VAL A 19 14.96 -25.47 -2.86
N PRO A 20 14.27 -25.93 -3.92
CA PRO A 20 12.85 -25.65 -4.11
C PRO A 20 11.97 -26.12 -2.97
N THR A 21 12.23 -27.32 -2.45
CA THR A 21 11.45 -27.91 -1.36
C THR A 21 11.63 -27.14 -0.05
N LEU A 22 12.87 -26.77 0.29
CA LEU A 22 13.16 -25.95 1.48
C LEU A 22 12.52 -24.57 1.39
N CYS A 23 12.64 -23.90 0.22
CA CYS A 23 12.02 -22.59 0.00
C CYS A 23 10.49 -22.68 0.04
N LEU A 24 9.88 -23.71 -0.55
CA LEU A 24 8.44 -23.95 -0.44
C LEU A 24 8.02 -24.13 1.03
N GLY A 25 8.75 -24.97 1.78
CA GLY A 25 8.50 -25.16 3.20
C GLY A 25 8.55 -23.85 3.98
N LEU A 26 9.57 -23.02 3.73
CA LEU A 26 9.71 -21.70 4.33
C LEU A 26 8.53 -20.77 3.98
N VAL A 27 8.12 -20.73 2.71
CA VAL A 27 6.97 -19.93 2.24
C VAL A 27 5.70 -20.34 2.98
N VAL A 28 5.42 -21.62 3.06
CA VAL A 28 4.23 -22.14 3.75
C VAL A 28 4.27 -21.83 5.24
N VAL A 29 5.38 -22.15 5.92
CA VAL A 29 5.52 -21.96 7.36
C VAL A 29 5.40 -20.50 7.76
N LEU A 30 6.09 -19.59 7.05
CA LEU A 30 6.02 -18.16 7.36
C LEU A 30 4.63 -17.57 7.06
N THR A 31 4.01 -17.91 5.93
CA THR A 31 2.66 -17.42 5.61
C THR A 31 1.64 -17.86 6.66
N LEU A 32 1.71 -19.12 7.11
CA LEU A 32 0.87 -19.62 8.18
C LEU A 32 1.17 -18.93 9.52
N ALA A 33 2.46 -18.75 9.87
CA ALA A 33 2.86 -18.08 11.10
C ALA A 33 2.35 -16.62 11.13
N TYR A 34 2.47 -15.87 10.05
CA TYR A 34 1.94 -14.50 9.95
C TYR A 34 0.43 -14.47 10.08
N THR A 35 -0.27 -15.40 9.42
CA THR A 35 -1.74 -15.50 9.48
C THR A 35 -2.20 -15.81 10.90
N ILE A 36 -1.58 -16.79 11.56
CA ILE A 36 -1.93 -17.19 12.93
C ILE A 36 -1.62 -16.06 13.91
N ALA A 37 -0.43 -15.47 13.83
CA ALA A 37 -0.06 -14.34 14.69
C ALA A 37 -1.01 -13.15 14.52
N GLY A 38 -1.33 -12.78 13.26
CA GLY A 38 -2.30 -11.74 12.96
C GLY A 38 -3.70 -12.08 13.45
N ALA A 39 -4.12 -13.33 13.37
CA ALA A 39 -5.42 -13.78 13.88
C ALA A 39 -5.50 -13.75 15.42
N ILE A 40 -4.41 -13.99 16.15
CA ILE A 40 -4.35 -13.97 17.62
C ILE A 40 -4.22 -12.55 18.14
N VAL A 41 -3.18 -11.82 17.69
CA VAL A 41 -2.84 -10.49 18.22
C VAL A 41 -3.74 -9.41 17.65
N ARG A 42 -4.23 -9.58 16.43
CA ARG A 42 -4.95 -8.62 15.59
C ARG A 42 -4.06 -7.51 15.03
N PRO A 43 -4.31 -7.06 13.79
CA PRO A 43 -3.61 -5.93 13.22
C PRO A 43 -4.08 -4.62 13.86
N ASN A 44 -3.26 -3.61 13.78
CA ASN A 44 -3.72 -2.23 13.79
C ASN A 44 -4.10 -1.81 12.35
N MET A 45 -4.56 -0.57 12.20
CA MET A 45 -5.02 -0.05 10.92
C MET A 45 -4.26 1.24 10.57
N TYR A 46 -3.91 1.38 9.30
CA TYR A 46 -3.39 2.64 8.78
C TYR A 46 -4.53 3.64 8.62
N SER A 47 -4.26 4.92 8.88
CA SER A 47 -5.29 5.98 8.81
C SER A 47 -6.02 6.02 7.47
N ASP A 48 -5.28 5.84 6.36
CA ASP A 48 -5.88 5.77 5.01
C ASP A 48 -6.95 4.68 4.90
N SER A 49 -6.69 3.50 5.48
CA SER A 49 -7.66 2.40 5.48
C SER A 49 -8.83 2.68 6.41
N GLY A 50 -8.57 3.38 7.53
CA GLY A 50 -9.60 3.84 8.46
C GLY A 50 -10.68 4.69 7.76
N TRP A 51 -10.28 5.66 6.92
CA TRP A 51 -11.21 6.43 6.09
C TRP A 51 -12.12 5.56 5.21
N GLY A 52 -11.55 4.55 4.55
CA GLY A 52 -12.32 3.62 3.73
C GLY A 52 -13.38 2.88 4.54
N PHE A 53 -13.05 2.43 5.77
CA PHE A 53 -14.01 1.74 6.63
C PHE A 53 -15.04 2.68 7.26
N VAL A 54 -14.69 3.92 7.63
CA VAL A 54 -15.68 4.94 8.03
C VAL A 54 -16.70 5.10 6.90
N GLY A 55 -16.25 5.22 5.66
CA GLY A 55 -17.13 5.22 4.49
C GLY A 55 -17.97 3.96 4.36
N TRP A 56 -17.40 2.76 4.55
CA TRP A 56 -18.12 1.49 4.51
C TRP A 56 -19.29 1.44 5.51
N TYR A 57 -19.05 1.86 6.75
CA TYR A 57 -20.11 1.85 7.78
C TYR A 57 -21.15 2.97 7.61
N THR A 58 -20.80 4.08 6.96
CA THR A 58 -21.76 5.16 6.69
C THR A 58 -22.51 4.98 5.39
N GLN A 59 -21.96 4.24 4.40
CA GLN A 59 -22.56 4.07 3.08
C GLN A 59 -23.93 3.36 3.10
N ALA A 60 -24.23 2.56 4.13
CA ALA A 60 -25.56 1.95 4.28
C ALA A 60 -26.70 2.98 4.40
N ARG A 61 -26.36 4.24 4.73
CA ARG A 61 -27.27 5.38 4.83
C ARG A 61 -27.10 6.35 3.65
N ALA A 62 -26.12 6.13 2.79
CA ALA A 62 -25.87 6.94 1.61
C ALA A 62 -26.78 6.53 0.44
N SER A 63 -26.94 7.41 -0.54
CA SER A 63 -27.82 7.20 -1.70
C SER A 63 -27.29 6.16 -2.68
N ALA A 64 -25.97 5.96 -2.77
CA ALA A 64 -25.36 5.08 -3.72
C ALA A 64 -24.05 4.45 -3.21
N PHE A 65 -23.60 3.38 -3.91
CA PHE A 65 -22.36 2.68 -3.61
C PHE A 65 -21.16 3.63 -3.68
N ASN A 66 -20.26 3.47 -2.71
CA ASN A 66 -19.04 4.26 -2.52
C ASN A 66 -19.25 5.74 -2.13
N TYR A 67 -20.47 6.11 -1.76
CA TYR A 67 -20.75 7.37 -1.08
C TYR A 67 -20.73 7.16 0.44
N SER A 68 -20.21 8.13 1.17
CA SER A 68 -20.18 8.15 2.63
C SER A 68 -20.92 9.38 3.13
N LEU A 69 -21.50 9.27 4.32
CA LEU A 69 -22.08 10.42 5.03
C LEU A 69 -21.05 10.99 6.01
N GLY A 70 -20.90 12.29 5.96
CA GLY A 70 -20.10 13.05 6.92
C GLY A 70 -20.78 14.36 7.30
N PRO A 71 -20.30 15.06 8.33
CA PRO A 71 -20.80 16.40 8.65
C PRO A 71 -20.48 17.37 7.51
N ASP A 72 -21.40 18.28 7.24
CA ASP A 72 -21.13 19.44 6.40
C ASP A 72 -20.23 20.41 7.20
N LEU A 73 -19.00 20.65 6.71
CA LEU A 73 -18.05 21.51 7.43
C LEU A 73 -18.50 22.98 7.44
N SER A 74 -19.40 23.39 6.55
CA SER A 74 -20.01 24.72 6.54
C SER A 74 -21.18 24.85 7.53
N ASP A 75 -21.81 23.73 7.91
CA ASP A 75 -22.86 23.62 8.91
C ASP A 75 -22.89 22.21 9.51
N ILE A 76 -22.12 22.01 10.58
CA ILE A 76 -21.97 20.68 11.23
C ILE A 76 -23.27 20.11 11.78
N SER A 77 -24.37 20.88 11.83
CA SER A 77 -25.70 20.35 12.15
C SER A 77 -26.26 19.45 11.06
N ARG A 78 -25.73 19.53 9.83
CA ARG A 78 -26.17 18.76 8.65
C ARG A 78 -25.17 17.67 8.30
N GLU A 79 -25.64 16.71 7.51
CA GLU A 79 -24.80 15.70 6.88
C GLU A 79 -24.82 15.89 5.36
N VAL A 80 -23.69 15.64 4.74
CA VAL A 80 -23.51 15.64 3.29
C VAL A 80 -22.98 14.31 2.82
N GLU A 81 -23.36 13.92 1.63
CA GLU A 81 -22.80 12.77 0.95
C GLU A 81 -21.54 13.16 0.21
N ALA A 82 -20.49 12.38 0.39
CA ALA A 82 -19.24 12.54 -0.35
C ALA A 82 -18.87 11.23 -1.03
N PHE A 83 -18.46 11.30 -2.29
CA PHE A 83 -17.93 10.14 -3.00
C PHE A 83 -16.49 9.87 -2.53
N MET A 84 -16.20 8.64 -2.15
CA MET A 84 -14.88 8.23 -1.67
C MET A 84 -13.93 8.02 -2.84
N SER A 85 -13.43 9.10 -3.44
CA SER A 85 -12.57 9.04 -4.63
C SER A 85 -11.14 8.58 -4.34
N THR A 86 -10.62 8.85 -3.15
CA THR A 86 -9.23 8.58 -2.77
C THR A 86 -9.01 7.10 -2.43
N TRP A 87 -10.02 6.45 -1.85
CA TRP A 87 -9.94 5.05 -1.42
C TRP A 87 -10.81 4.17 -2.30
N THR A 88 -10.17 3.19 -2.95
CA THR A 88 -10.90 2.25 -3.80
C THR A 88 -11.66 1.23 -2.96
N PRO A 89 -12.83 0.76 -3.45
CA PRO A 89 -13.75 -0.02 -2.63
C PRO A 89 -13.21 -1.37 -2.16
N GLY A 90 -12.31 -1.99 -2.90
CA GLY A 90 -11.80 -3.33 -2.56
C GLY A 90 -11.22 -3.43 -1.15
N GLN A 91 -10.48 -2.40 -0.72
CA GLN A 91 -9.79 -2.42 0.57
C GLN A 91 -10.72 -2.43 1.79
N HIS A 92 -11.94 -1.94 1.68
CA HIS A 92 -12.90 -1.93 2.79
C HIS A 92 -14.12 -2.84 2.52
N VAL A 93 -14.54 -2.98 1.26
CA VAL A 93 -15.67 -3.83 0.89
C VAL A 93 -15.37 -5.31 1.14
N LEU A 94 -14.18 -5.80 0.74
CA LEU A 94 -13.86 -7.22 0.91
C LEU A 94 -13.81 -7.64 2.38
N PRO A 95 -13.07 -6.96 3.28
CA PRO A 95 -13.15 -7.27 4.71
C PRO A 95 -14.54 -7.03 5.29
N GLY A 96 -15.26 -5.98 4.87
CA GLY A 96 -16.61 -5.70 5.30
C GLY A 96 -17.63 -6.79 4.92
N LEU A 97 -17.47 -7.41 3.75
CA LEU A 97 -18.29 -8.56 3.35
C LEU A 97 -17.97 -9.81 4.20
N VAL A 98 -16.68 -10.05 4.50
CA VAL A 98 -16.28 -11.14 5.39
C VAL A 98 -16.77 -10.91 6.82
N GLU A 99 -16.75 -9.66 7.31
CA GLU A 99 -17.34 -9.28 8.60
C GLU A 99 -18.83 -9.66 8.68
N LYS A 100 -19.60 -9.46 7.60
CA LYS A 100 -21.02 -9.85 7.54
C LYS A 100 -21.27 -11.36 7.67
N LEU A 101 -20.23 -12.19 7.53
CA LEU A 101 -20.32 -13.63 7.80
C LEU A 101 -20.23 -13.97 9.31
N GLY A 102 -20.24 -12.98 10.20
CA GLY A 102 -20.21 -13.15 11.65
C GLY A 102 -18.83 -13.01 12.29
N MET A 103 -17.82 -12.59 11.54
CA MET A 103 -16.50 -12.30 12.09
C MET A 103 -16.42 -10.83 12.54
N ASN A 104 -15.51 -10.52 13.50
CA ASN A 104 -15.17 -9.11 13.72
C ASN A 104 -14.26 -8.59 12.60
N LEU A 105 -14.24 -7.27 12.41
CA LEU A 105 -13.48 -6.63 11.32
C LEU A 105 -11.98 -6.99 11.35
N GLY A 106 -11.35 -7.00 12.54
CA GLY A 106 -9.93 -7.33 12.65
C GLY A 106 -9.59 -8.74 12.16
N LEU A 107 -10.46 -9.73 12.40
CA LEU A 107 -10.31 -11.08 11.88
C LEU A 107 -10.62 -11.14 10.38
N ALA A 108 -11.67 -10.45 9.93
CA ALA A 108 -12.04 -10.35 8.52
C ALA A 108 -10.90 -9.78 7.67
N ILE A 109 -10.20 -8.76 8.17
CA ILE A 109 -8.98 -8.22 7.56
C ILE A 109 -7.92 -9.30 7.39
N ILE A 110 -7.62 -10.07 8.44
CA ILE A 110 -6.59 -11.12 8.37
C ILE A 110 -6.97 -12.22 7.36
N VAL A 111 -8.23 -12.61 7.31
CA VAL A 111 -8.72 -13.58 6.32
C VAL A 111 -8.52 -13.08 4.90
N VAL A 112 -8.87 -11.83 4.63
CA VAL A 112 -8.68 -11.22 3.30
C VAL A 112 -7.20 -11.07 2.96
N VAL A 113 -6.37 -10.59 3.89
CA VAL A 113 -4.92 -10.45 3.70
C VAL A 113 -4.29 -11.82 3.41
N ALA A 114 -4.63 -12.86 4.17
CA ALA A 114 -4.11 -14.21 3.96
C ALA A 114 -4.54 -14.79 2.60
N ALA A 115 -5.82 -14.64 2.23
CA ALA A 115 -6.35 -15.12 0.96
C ALA A 115 -5.63 -14.46 -0.24
N PHE A 116 -5.48 -13.14 -0.21
CA PHE A 116 -4.80 -12.41 -1.29
C PHE A 116 -3.28 -12.59 -1.29
N SER A 117 -2.66 -12.84 -0.13
CA SER A 117 -1.26 -13.23 -0.04
C SER A 117 -1.02 -14.58 -0.71
N VAL A 118 -1.84 -15.58 -0.41
CA VAL A 118 -1.77 -16.91 -1.04
C VAL A 118 -2.06 -16.82 -2.54
N LEU A 119 -3.13 -16.13 -2.94
CA LEU A 119 -3.47 -15.89 -4.35
C LEU A 119 -2.30 -15.23 -5.11
N GLY A 120 -1.66 -14.24 -4.49
CA GLY A 120 -0.51 -13.56 -5.06
C GLY A 120 0.70 -14.48 -5.21
N LEU A 121 1.05 -15.27 -4.20
CA LEU A 121 2.17 -16.21 -4.27
C LEU A 121 1.99 -17.22 -5.42
N PHE A 122 0.78 -17.77 -5.60
CA PHE A 122 0.47 -18.62 -6.75
C PHE A 122 0.58 -17.86 -8.07
N GLY A 123 0.09 -16.63 -8.11
CA GLY A 123 0.16 -15.79 -9.29
C GLY A 123 1.59 -15.43 -9.69
N TRP A 124 2.42 -15.02 -8.73
CA TRP A 124 3.84 -14.74 -8.97
C TRP A 124 4.60 -15.99 -9.41
N HIS A 125 4.33 -17.16 -8.80
CA HIS A 125 4.91 -18.42 -9.26
C HIS A 125 4.56 -18.69 -10.73
N ALA A 126 3.27 -18.63 -11.09
CA ALA A 126 2.80 -18.89 -12.45
C ALA A 126 3.35 -17.88 -13.47
N LEU A 127 3.45 -16.61 -13.09
CA LEU A 127 4.02 -15.56 -13.94
C LEU A 127 5.51 -15.77 -14.17
N TYR A 128 6.28 -16.03 -13.12
CA TYR A 128 7.72 -16.27 -13.24
C TYR A 128 8.03 -17.54 -14.06
N GLN A 129 7.19 -18.56 -13.93
CA GLN A 129 7.25 -19.74 -14.78
C GLN A 129 6.93 -19.42 -16.25
N ALA A 130 5.94 -18.56 -16.51
CA ALA A 130 5.58 -18.12 -17.86
C ALA A 130 6.68 -17.25 -18.51
N PHE A 131 7.51 -16.58 -17.72
CA PHE A 131 8.71 -15.90 -18.19
C PHE A 131 9.89 -16.84 -18.49
N GLY A 132 9.78 -18.14 -18.16
CA GLY A 132 10.79 -19.15 -18.43
C GLY A 132 11.87 -19.30 -17.37
N PHE A 133 11.69 -18.71 -16.17
CA PHE A 133 12.68 -18.86 -15.09
C PHE A 133 12.66 -20.28 -14.50
N PRO A 134 13.84 -20.83 -14.12
CA PRO A 134 13.93 -22.17 -13.56
C PRO A 134 13.36 -22.24 -12.13
N PRO A 135 12.77 -23.40 -11.73
CA PRO A 135 12.15 -23.57 -10.42
C PRO A 135 12.99 -23.14 -9.22
N PRO A 136 14.31 -23.41 -9.13
CA PRO A 136 15.10 -22.95 -8.01
C PRO A 136 15.12 -21.41 -7.86
N THR A 137 15.22 -20.69 -8.97
CA THR A 137 15.17 -19.21 -8.96
C THR A 137 13.81 -18.71 -8.48
N ILE A 138 12.72 -19.34 -8.99
CA ILE A 138 11.34 -18.96 -8.62
C ILE A 138 11.12 -19.14 -7.12
N TRP A 139 11.47 -20.28 -6.56
CA TRP A 139 11.26 -20.57 -5.15
C TRP A 139 12.12 -19.72 -4.23
N VAL A 140 13.38 -19.43 -4.61
CA VAL A 140 14.20 -18.47 -3.86
C VAL A 140 13.58 -17.08 -3.88
N ALA A 141 13.10 -16.60 -5.03
CA ALA A 141 12.44 -15.30 -5.11
C ALA A 141 11.20 -15.24 -4.22
N LEU A 142 10.33 -16.28 -4.24
CA LEU A 142 9.13 -16.34 -3.41
C LEU A 142 9.46 -16.41 -1.90
N ALA A 143 10.48 -17.18 -1.52
CA ALA A 143 10.93 -17.25 -0.13
C ALA A 143 11.43 -15.89 0.38
N VAL A 144 12.19 -15.16 -0.44
CA VAL A 144 12.63 -13.79 -0.12
C VAL A 144 11.43 -12.85 -0.01
N ILE A 145 10.46 -12.92 -0.93
CA ILE A 145 9.24 -12.11 -0.88
C ILE A 145 8.50 -12.31 0.44
N VAL A 146 8.31 -13.54 0.88
CA VAL A 146 7.59 -13.84 2.14
C VAL A 146 8.36 -13.37 3.36
N CYS A 147 9.69 -13.45 3.36
CA CYS A 147 10.51 -12.93 4.45
C CYS A 147 10.51 -11.40 4.51
N ASN A 148 10.11 -10.71 3.42
CA ASN A 148 10.24 -9.26 3.33
C ASN A 148 9.17 -8.52 4.15
N ARG A 149 9.56 -7.33 4.64
CA ARG A 149 8.69 -6.45 5.43
C ARG A 149 7.39 -6.10 4.71
N PHE A 150 7.41 -5.82 3.42
CA PHE A 150 6.20 -5.43 2.71
C PHE A 150 5.14 -6.54 2.68
N PHE A 151 5.56 -7.80 2.61
CA PHE A 151 4.64 -8.94 2.59
C PHE A 151 3.97 -9.13 3.96
N ASN A 152 4.76 -9.12 5.02
CA ASN A 152 4.28 -9.41 6.36
C ASN A 152 3.63 -8.20 7.07
N LEU A 153 3.89 -6.97 6.58
CA LEU A 153 3.35 -5.74 7.18
C LEU A 153 1.83 -5.76 7.28
N SER A 154 1.13 -6.22 6.25
CA SER A 154 -0.33 -6.22 6.21
C SER A 154 -0.98 -7.12 7.26
N PHE A 155 -0.24 -8.10 7.81
CA PHE A 155 -0.71 -8.95 8.92
C PHE A 155 -0.61 -8.27 10.29
N THR A 156 0.14 -7.18 10.42
CA THR A 156 0.31 -6.42 11.65
C THR A 156 -0.25 -5.02 11.58
N ASN A 157 -0.25 -4.43 10.39
CA ASN A 157 -0.78 -3.10 10.12
C ASN A 157 -1.48 -3.11 8.76
N TYR A 158 -2.80 -3.05 8.77
CA TYR A 158 -3.58 -3.09 7.54
C TYR A 158 -3.47 -1.76 6.79
N SER A 159 -2.82 -1.80 5.63
CA SER A 159 -2.60 -0.67 4.74
C SER A 159 -3.54 -0.65 3.52
N GLY A 160 -4.62 -1.44 3.55
CA GLY A 160 -5.65 -1.44 2.52
C GLY A 160 -5.27 -2.17 1.25
N GLY A 161 -5.21 -1.46 0.11
CA GLY A 161 -5.12 -2.06 -1.22
C GLY A 161 -3.79 -2.75 -1.59
N GLU A 162 -2.73 -2.63 -0.77
CA GLU A 162 -1.42 -3.23 -1.08
C GLU A 162 -1.47 -4.76 -1.16
N SER A 163 -2.08 -5.41 -0.18
CA SER A 163 -2.21 -6.88 -0.18
C SER A 163 -3.13 -7.36 -1.30
N LEU A 164 -4.21 -6.63 -1.57
CA LEU A 164 -5.13 -6.94 -2.67
C LEU A 164 -4.42 -6.83 -4.02
N LEU A 165 -3.68 -5.74 -4.23
CA LEU A 165 -2.93 -5.54 -5.47
C LEU A 165 -1.84 -6.60 -5.64
N PHE A 166 -1.14 -6.99 -4.56
CA PHE A 166 -0.20 -8.11 -4.58
C PHE A 166 -0.86 -9.40 -5.05
N GLY A 167 -2.11 -9.65 -4.61
CA GLY A 167 -2.89 -10.84 -4.97
C GLY A 167 -3.32 -10.88 -6.43
N VAL A 168 -3.79 -9.75 -6.99
CA VAL A 168 -4.41 -9.74 -8.33
C VAL A 168 -3.45 -9.36 -9.46
N ALA A 169 -2.43 -8.54 -9.18
CA ALA A 169 -1.53 -8.01 -10.21
C ALA A 169 -0.80 -9.10 -11.01
N PRO A 170 -0.22 -10.17 -10.41
CA PRO A 170 0.49 -11.18 -11.19
C PRO A 170 -0.43 -11.93 -12.18
N TRP A 171 -1.70 -12.11 -11.86
CA TRP A 171 -2.67 -12.73 -12.75
C TRP A 171 -3.03 -11.84 -13.93
N PHE A 172 -3.18 -10.53 -13.69
CA PHE A 172 -3.36 -9.55 -14.74
C PHE A 172 -2.15 -9.51 -15.69
N ILE A 173 -0.94 -9.46 -15.15
CA ILE A 173 0.29 -9.46 -15.94
C ILE A 173 0.40 -10.75 -16.75
N LEU A 174 0.12 -11.90 -16.14
CA LEU A 174 0.13 -13.20 -16.79
C LEU A 174 -0.89 -13.25 -17.94
N MET A 175 -2.08 -12.70 -17.73
CA MET A 175 -3.10 -12.57 -18.76
C MET A 175 -2.61 -11.70 -19.93
N VAL A 176 -2.07 -10.52 -19.66
CA VAL A 176 -1.53 -9.64 -20.70
C VAL A 176 -0.37 -10.30 -21.44
N TRP A 177 0.55 -10.98 -20.70
CA TRP A 177 1.66 -11.72 -21.28
C TRP A 177 1.21 -12.83 -22.23
N ARG A 178 0.15 -13.58 -21.89
CA ARG A 178 -0.44 -14.63 -22.74
C ARG A 178 -1.20 -14.05 -23.94
N LEU A 179 -1.83 -12.87 -23.79
CA LEU A 179 -2.59 -12.20 -24.84
C LEU A 179 -1.74 -11.20 -25.66
N ARG A 180 -0.42 -11.30 -25.61
CA ARG A 180 0.53 -10.34 -26.24
C ARG A 180 0.49 -10.30 -27.78
N GLU A 181 -0.29 -11.16 -28.43
CA GLU A 181 -0.62 -11.04 -29.85
C GLU A 181 -1.52 -9.83 -30.14
N PHE A 182 -2.18 -9.28 -29.11
CA PHE A 182 -3.07 -8.13 -29.21
C PHE A 182 -4.13 -8.28 -30.31
N ARG A 183 -4.93 -9.34 -30.22
CA ARG A 183 -6.14 -9.47 -31.03
C ARG A 183 -7.18 -8.46 -30.54
N TRP A 184 -8.14 -8.06 -31.40
CA TRP A 184 -9.15 -7.05 -31.06
C TRP A 184 -9.95 -7.40 -29.79
N PHE A 185 -10.28 -8.65 -29.60
CA PHE A 185 -10.99 -9.09 -28.39
C PHE A 185 -10.14 -8.97 -27.10
N SER A 186 -8.80 -8.79 -27.20
CA SER A 186 -7.94 -8.60 -26.04
C SER A 186 -8.24 -7.29 -25.30
N VAL A 187 -8.92 -6.33 -25.92
CA VAL A 187 -9.35 -5.08 -25.27
C VAL A 187 -10.23 -5.38 -24.05
N ILE A 188 -11.18 -6.32 -24.18
CA ILE A 188 -12.12 -6.65 -23.10
C ILE A 188 -11.40 -7.13 -21.83
N PRO A 189 -10.58 -8.20 -21.86
CA PRO A 189 -9.88 -8.67 -20.67
C PRO A 189 -8.88 -7.64 -20.13
N PHE A 190 -8.28 -6.79 -20.98
CA PHE A 190 -7.41 -5.72 -20.50
C PHE A 190 -8.16 -4.67 -19.70
N VAL A 191 -9.33 -4.23 -20.19
CA VAL A 191 -10.19 -3.27 -19.49
C VAL A 191 -10.73 -3.87 -18.18
N LEU A 192 -11.29 -5.08 -18.23
CA LEU A 192 -11.84 -5.75 -17.05
C LEU A 192 -10.75 -6.05 -16.00
N GLY A 193 -9.59 -6.54 -16.44
CA GLY A 193 -8.47 -6.81 -15.54
C GLY A 193 -7.95 -5.53 -14.87
N THR A 194 -7.88 -4.42 -15.63
CA THR A 194 -7.51 -3.12 -15.03
C THR A 194 -8.58 -2.63 -14.06
N ALA A 195 -9.86 -2.84 -14.34
CA ALA A 195 -10.92 -2.51 -13.39
C ALA A 195 -10.76 -3.27 -12.06
N VAL A 196 -10.35 -4.55 -12.10
CA VAL A 196 -10.02 -5.34 -10.89
C VAL A 196 -8.81 -4.75 -10.15
N LEU A 197 -7.77 -4.31 -10.87
CA LEU A 197 -6.62 -3.64 -10.26
C LEU A 197 -7.03 -2.32 -9.59
N VAL A 198 -7.86 -1.51 -10.24
CA VAL A 198 -8.41 -0.26 -9.68
C VAL A 198 -9.28 -0.52 -8.47
N PHE A 199 -10.12 -1.56 -8.52
CA PHE A 199 -10.92 -1.99 -7.36
C PHE A 199 -10.03 -2.32 -6.16
N ALA A 200 -8.90 -2.99 -6.38
CA ALA A 200 -7.93 -3.29 -5.34
C ALA A 200 -7.21 -2.03 -4.83
N LYS A 201 -6.71 -1.20 -5.74
CA LYS A 201 -5.98 0.05 -5.40
C LYS A 201 -6.00 1.02 -6.59
N LEU A 202 -6.16 2.32 -6.30
CA LEU A 202 -6.26 3.37 -7.31
C LEU A 202 -5.06 3.40 -8.28
N SER A 203 -3.83 3.20 -7.78
CA SER A 203 -2.62 3.11 -8.61
C SER A 203 -2.64 1.93 -9.59
N GLY A 204 -3.57 0.99 -9.43
CA GLY A 204 -3.82 -0.10 -10.39
C GLY A 204 -4.15 0.39 -11.79
N MET A 205 -4.72 1.60 -11.94
CA MET A 205 -4.96 2.21 -13.24
C MET A 205 -3.65 2.48 -14.00
N ILE A 206 -2.71 3.18 -13.36
CA ILE A 206 -1.40 3.51 -13.93
C ILE A 206 -0.64 2.22 -14.25
N PHE A 207 -0.65 1.30 -13.31
CA PHE A 207 0.02 0.01 -13.46
C PHE A 207 -0.58 -0.81 -14.60
N GLY A 208 -1.90 -0.92 -14.70
CA GLY A 208 -2.60 -1.64 -15.76
C GLY A 208 -2.27 -1.08 -17.15
N ALA A 209 -2.33 0.25 -17.30
CA ALA A 209 -1.98 0.93 -18.54
C ALA A 209 -0.50 0.70 -18.93
N ALA A 210 0.42 0.77 -17.96
CA ALA A 210 1.85 0.55 -18.19
C ALA A 210 2.16 -0.89 -18.60
N VAL A 211 1.48 -1.89 -18.02
CA VAL A 211 1.64 -3.31 -18.37
C VAL A 211 1.12 -3.57 -19.80
N VAL A 212 -0.05 -3.05 -20.15
CA VAL A 212 -0.61 -3.19 -21.52
C VAL A 212 0.28 -2.48 -22.53
N GLY A 213 0.71 -1.24 -22.24
CA GLY A 213 1.63 -0.49 -23.11
C GLY A 213 2.99 -1.17 -23.28
N GLY A 214 3.58 -1.65 -22.18
CA GLY A 214 4.84 -2.38 -22.19
C GLY A 214 4.77 -3.66 -23.03
N ALA A 215 3.69 -4.43 -22.91
CA ALA A 215 3.46 -5.62 -23.72
C ALA A 215 3.28 -5.31 -25.22
N ALA A 216 2.65 -4.18 -25.57
CA ALA A 216 2.47 -3.77 -26.96
C ALA A 216 3.79 -3.44 -27.66
N ILE A 217 4.77 -2.88 -26.91
CA ILE A 217 6.09 -2.52 -27.42
C ILE A 217 6.98 -3.77 -27.56
N CYS A 218 6.74 -4.84 -26.78
CA CYS A 218 7.54 -6.06 -26.74
C CYS A 218 7.03 -7.07 -27.75
N GLY A 219 7.20 -6.85 -29.02
CA GLY A 219 6.89 -7.80 -30.09
C GLY A 219 8.12 -8.55 -30.61
N ASP A 220 7.90 -9.65 -31.36
CA ASP A 220 8.93 -10.42 -31.99
C ASP A 220 9.87 -9.60 -32.87
N ARG A 221 11.10 -10.14 -33.08
CA ARG A 221 12.22 -9.48 -33.78
C ARG A 221 11.94 -8.97 -35.20
N ALA A 222 10.88 -9.43 -35.81
CA ALA A 222 10.43 -8.90 -37.10
C ALA A 222 9.36 -7.81 -36.84
N TRP A 223 9.78 -6.55 -36.85
CA TRP A 223 8.89 -5.38 -36.95
C TRP A 223 8.15 -5.42 -38.31
N ALA A 224 7.25 -6.38 -38.48
CA ALA A 224 6.24 -6.26 -39.50
C ALA A 224 5.42 -5.02 -39.11
N LYS A 225 5.59 -3.91 -39.83
CA LYS A 225 5.01 -2.60 -39.51
C LYS A 225 3.52 -2.67 -39.12
N TRP A 226 2.77 -3.54 -39.79
CA TRP A 226 1.34 -3.73 -39.56
C TRP A 226 1.01 -4.44 -38.24
N ASP A 227 1.81 -5.41 -37.82
CA ASP A 227 1.57 -6.13 -36.55
C ASP A 227 1.86 -5.24 -35.34
N THR A 228 2.93 -4.47 -35.39
CA THR A 228 3.26 -3.47 -34.37
C THR A 228 2.20 -2.38 -34.29
N LEU A 229 1.74 -1.87 -35.45
CA LEU A 229 0.67 -0.85 -35.48
C LEU A 229 -0.63 -1.40 -34.86
N ARG A 230 -1.03 -2.63 -35.20
CA ARG A 230 -2.20 -3.27 -34.60
C ARG A 230 -2.08 -3.38 -33.08
N LYS A 231 -0.94 -3.83 -32.56
CA LYS A 231 -0.69 -3.92 -31.11
C LYS A 231 -0.80 -2.56 -30.43
N LEU A 232 -0.20 -1.53 -30.99
CA LEU A 232 -0.28 -0.17 -30.47
C LEU A 232 -1.71 0.38 -30.52
N VAL A 233 -2.46 0.12 -31.58
CA VAL A 233 -3.86 0.54 -31.70
C VAL A 233 -4.73 -0.16 -30.67
N VAL A 234 -4.62 -1.49 -30.52
CA VAL A 234 -5.39 -2.26 -29.53
C VAL A 234 -5.04 -1.82 -28.10
N ALA A 235 -3.75 -1.62 -27.80
CA ALA A 235 -3.32 -1.09 -26.51
C ALA A 235 -3.86 0.32 -26.27
N GLY A 236 -3.76 1.21 -27.27
CA GLY A 236 -4.28 2.58 -27.20
C GLY A 236 -5.78 2.61 -26.94
N ILE A 237 -6.56 1.79 -27.64
CA ILE A 237 -8.01 1.67 -27.41
C ILE A 237 -8.29 1.17 -25.99
N ALA A 238 -7.59 0.12 -25.53
CA ALA A 238 -7.78 -0.40 -24.18
C ALA A 238 -7.46 0.66 -23.12
N ILE A 239 -6.32 1.35 -23.24
CA ILE A 239 -5.91 2.43 -22.32
C ILE A 239 -6.89 3.61 -22.36
N ALA A 240 -7.35 4.01 -23.54
CA ALA A 240 -8.33 5.09 -23.69
C ALA A 240 -9.68 4.72 -23.05
N LEU A 241 -10.17 3.49 -23.26
CA LEU A 241 -11.40 3.00 -22.61
C LEU A 241 -11.26 2.91 -21.09
N MET A 242 -10.13 2.39 -20.60
CA MET A 242 -9.84 2.37 -19.16
C MET A 242 -9.84 3.79 -18.58
N GLY A 243 -9.16 4.73 -19.25
CA GLY A 243 -9.13 6.13 -18.85
C GLY A 243 -10.51 6.78 -18.87
N ALA A 244 -11.31 6.55 -19.91
CA ALA A 244 -12.66 7.08 -20.02
C ALA A 244 -13.59 6.50 -18.93
N ILE A 245 -13.58 5.17 -18.72
CA ILE A 245 -14.37 4.53 -17.66
C ILE A 245 -13.96 5.12 -16.30
N PHE A 246 -12.67 5.18 -16.01
CA PHE A 246 -12.17 5.74 -14.76
C PHE A 246 -12.58 7.21 -14.59
N TYR A 247 -12.43 8.03 -15.62
CA TYR A 247 -12.80 9.44 -15.59
C TYR A 247 -14.29 9.61 -15.27
N PHE A 248 -15.20 8.96 -16.00
CA PHE A 248 -16.65 9.15 -15.84
C PHE A 248 -17.24 8.44 -14.63
N THR A 249 -16.69 7.30 -14.21
CA THR A 249 -17.25 6.54 -13.08
C THR A 249 -16.62 6.90 -11.74
N TRP A 250 -15.44 7.48 -11.74
CA TRP A 250 -14.66 7.70 -10.53
C TRP A 250 -14.23 9.17 -10.36
N TYR A 251 -13.42 9.69 -11.29
CA TYR A 251 -12.78 10.99 -11.14
C TYR A 251 -13.78 12.15 -11.06
N THR A 252 -14.79 12.17 -11.95
CA THR A 252 -15.81 13.24 -12.00
C THR A 252 -16.81 13.20 -10.85
N ARG A 253 -16.90 12.08 -10.14
CA ARG A 253 -17.80 11.92 -8.98
C ARG A 253 -17.14 12.31 -7.65
N GLY A 254 -15.81 12.25 -7.60
CA GLY A 254 -15.07 12.61 -6.41
C GLY A 254 -15.08 14.11 -6.19
N VAL A 255 -15.22 14.53 -4.94
CA VAL A 255 -14.67 15.82 -4.54
C VAL A 255 -13.18 15.69 -4.80
N THR A 256 -12.67 16.35 -5.84
CA THR A 256 -11.22 16.41 -6.07
C THR A 256 -10.66 17.00 -4.79
N ALA A 257 -9.97 16.16 -4.01
CA ALA A 257 -9.16 16.68 -2.92
C ALA A 257 -8.36 17.81 -3.54
N ALA A 258 -8.55 19.01 -3.02
CA ALA A 258 -7.86 20.20 -3.52
C ALA A 258 -6.41 19.77 -3.66
N SER A 259 -5.86 19.88 -4.88
CA SER A 259 -4.52 19.41 -5.17
C SER A 259 -3.61 20.16 -4.21
N ILE A 260 -3.17 19.46 -3.16
CA ILE A 260 -2.20 20.03 -2.23
C ILE A 260 -1.00 20.39 -3.11
N PRO A 261 -0.61 21.67 -3.17
CA PRO A 261 0.52 22.07 -3.99
C PRO A 261 1.71 21.22 -3.55
N THR A 262 2.25 20.43 -4.47
CA THR A 262 3.45 19.65 -4.17
C THR A 262 4.57 20.67 -3.98
N THR A 263 5.11 20.78 -2.76
CA THR A 263 6.34 21.54 -2.55
C THR A 263 7.42 20.91 -3.42
N LEU A 264 7.88 21.66 -4.41
CA LEU A 264 8.94 21.19 -5.31
C LEU A 264 10.20 20.96 -4.48
N HIS A 265 10.77 19.76 -4.61
CA HIS A 265 12.06 19.49 -3.96
C HIS A 265 13.14 20.42 -4.56
N PRO A 266 14.06 20.99 -3.73
CA PRO A 266 15.09 21.91 -4.23
C PRO A 266 15.93 21.36 -5.39
N ASP A 267 16.26 20.05 -5.36
CA ASP A 267 17.03 19.36 -6.40
C ASP A 267 16.19 18.98 -7.65
N GLY A 268 14.88 19.24 -7.61
CA GLY A 268 13.99 19.13 -8.76
C GLY A 268 13.96 17.75 -9.40
N LEU A 269 14.00 17.72 -10.73
CA LEU A 269 13.84 16.52 -11.55
C LEU A 269 14.86 15.42 -11.22
N LEU A 270 16.12 15.79 -10.95
CA LEU A 270 17.17 14.82 -10.64
C LEU A 270 16.85 14.00 -9.38
N PHE A 271 16.34 14.65 -8.34
CA PHE A 271 15.91 13.95 -7.12
C PHE A 271 14.79 12.95 -7.40
N TYR A 272 13.73 13.37 -8.10
CA TYR A 272 12.58 12.48 -8.35
C TYR A 272 12.89 11.34 -9.32
N VAL A 273 13.78 11.54 -10.30
CA VAL A 273 14.29 10.45 -11.15
C VAL A 273 15.09 9.47 -10.29
N SER A 274 16.01 9.99 -9.46
CA SER A 274 16.81 9.15 -8.57
C SER A 274 15.95 8.38 -7.58
N LEU A 275 14.96 9.02 -6.98
CA LEU A 275 14.01 8.41 -6.07
C LEU A 275 13.17 7.33 -6.77
N GLY A 276 12.61 7.60 -7.93
CA GLY A 276 11.79 6.64 -8.68
C GLY A 276 12.59 5.40 -9.11
N VAL A 277 13.81 5.57 -9.61
CA VAL A 277 14.70 4.45 -9.96
C VAL A 277 15.11 3.66 -8.72
N THR A 278 15.42 4.35 -7.61
CA THR A 278 15.73 3.72 -6.34
C THR A 278 14.52 2.94 -5.80
N CYS A 279 13.30 3.50 -5.86
CA CYS A 279 12.07 2.82 -5.46
C CYS A 279 11.81 1.56 -6.29
N LEU A 280 12.03 1.59 -7.62
CA LEU A 280 11.93 0.40 -8.48
C LEU A 280 12.90 -0.71 -8.08
N TRP A 281 14.07 -0.36 -7.59
CA TRP A 281 15.06 -1.33 -7.12
C TRP A 281 14.76 -1.82 -5.69
N SER A 282 14.46 -0.90 -4.79
CA SER A 282 14.35 -1.15 -3.35
C SER A 282 13.03 -1.78 -2.93
N ALA A 283 11.92 -1.47 -3.62
CA ALA A 283 10.58 -1.83 -3.16
C ALA A 283 10.30 -3.34 -3.10
N SER A 284 11.05 -4.17 -3.85
CA SER A 284 10.96 -5.63 -3.74
C SER A 284 11.59 -6.18 -2.45
N LEU A 285 12.49 -5.42 -1.83
CA LEU A 285 13.23 -5.80 -0.62
C LEU A 285 13.04 -4.81 0.55
N SER A 286 12.22 -3.75 0.37
CA SER A 286 12.03 -2.66 1.35
C SER A 286 13.36 -2.03 1.80
N LEU A 287 14.28 -1.79 0.86
CA LEU A 287 15.63 -1.31 1.18
C LEU A 287 15.66 0.15 1.60
N LEU A 288 14.76 1.02 1.10
CA LEU A 288 14.63 2.40 1.59
C LEU A 288 14.16 2.42 3.04
N ASP A 289 13.17 1.61 3.38
CA ASP A 289 12.73 1.44 4.77
C ASP A 289 13.87 0.93 5.66
N LEU A 290 14.63 -0.07 5.19
CA LEU A 290 15.82 -0.58 5.89
C LEU A 290 16.89 0.50 6.02
N GLY A 291 17.15 1.25 4.95
CA GLY A 291 18.10 2.37 4.95
C GLY A 291 17.69 3.47 5.93
N HIS A 292 16.41 3.83 5.95
CA HIS A 292 15.87 4.74 6.94
C HIS A 292 16.10 4.23 8.38
N TYR A 293 15.80 2.97 8.63
CA TYR A 293 16.00 2.34 9.94
C TYR A 293 17.48 2.32 10.37
N LEU A 294 18.39 2.00 9.46
CA LEU A 294 19.82 1.89 9.76
C LEU A 294 20.52 3.25 9.89
N PHE A 295 20.16 4.21 9.05
CA PHE A 295 20.97 5.45 8.86
C PHE A 295 20.30 6.71 9.41
N LEU A 296 18.97 6.74 9.55
CA LEU A 296 18.20 7.93 9.94
C LEU A 296 17.51 7.78 11.31
N ASN A 297 17.58 6.61 11.96
CA ASN A 297 16.99 6.44 13.29
C ASN A 297 17.62 7.44 14.28
N PRO A 298 16.83 8.18 15.10
CA PRO A 298 17.32 9.21 16.03
C PRO A 298 18.49 8.81 16.93
N GLY A 299 18.63 7.51 17.23
CA GLY A 299 19.77 6.99 18.01
C GLY A 299 21.04 6.69 17.21
N ARG A 300 21.01 6.79 15.89
CA ARG A 300 22.13 6.35 15.01
C ARG A 300 22.55 7.35 13.95
N GLN A 301 21.80 8.37 13.65
CA GLN A 301 21.91 9.43 12.62
C GLN A 301 23.25 9.46 11.84
N VAL A 302 23.50 8.42 11.03
CA VAL A 302 24.68 8.35 10.15
C VAL A 302 24.54 9.27 8.93
N LEU A 303 23.30 9.41 8.44
CA LEU A 303 22.96 10.31 7.35
C LEU A 303 22.01 11.41 7.83
N LYS A 304 22.11 12.59 7.24
CA LYS A 304 21.37 13.77 7.70
C LYS A 304 19.94 13.87 7.15
N SER A 305 19.67 13.19 6.03
CA SER A 305 18.37 13.28 5.36
C SER A 305 18.06 12.03 4.54
N ILE A 306 16.78 11.84 4.18
CA ILE A 306 16.33 10.80 3.26
C ILE A 306 16.98 10.96 1.88
N ASP A 307 17.27 12.19 1.45
CA ASP A 307 17.90 12.49 0.16
C ASP A 307 19.27 11.83 0.06
N ALA A 308 20.05 11.88 1.15
CA ALA A 308 21.35 11.21 1.21
C ALA A 308 21.23 9.68 1.04
N VAL A 309 20.17 9.07 1.59
CA VAL A 309 19.90 7.64 1.38
C VAL A 309 19.55 7.36 -0.08
N VAL A 310 18.70 8.19 -0.69
CA VAL A 310 18.31 8.07 -2.10
C VAL A 310 19.52 8.18 -3.01
N TYR A 311 20.35 9.21 -2.85
CA TYR A 311 21.53 9.41 -3.67
C TYR A 311 22.61 8.34 -3.46
N ALA A 312 22.72 7.75 -2.26
CA ALA A 312 23.61 6.62 -2.02
C ALA A 312 23.11 5.32 -2.68
N PHE A 313 21.78 5.11 -2.73
CA PHE A 313 21.19 3.90 -3.29
C PHE A 313 20.99 3.95 -4.80
N PHE A 314 20.84 5.14 -5.39
CA PHE A 314 20.65 5.31 -6.82
C PHE A 314 21.74 4.63 -7.68
N PRO A 315 23.05 4.83 -7.45
CA PRO A 315 24.09 4.14 -8.25
C PRO A 315 24.04 2.63 -8.07
N LEU A 316 23.67 2.12 -6.88
CA LEU A 316 23.50 0.68 -6.65
C LEU A 316 22.32 0.11 -7.44
N ALA A 317 21.22 0.85 -7.52
CA ALA A 317 20.07 0.49 -8.33
C ALA A 317 20.44 0.41 -9.82
N VAL A 318 21.10 1.47 -10.34
CA VAL A 318 21.55 1.53 -11.74
C VAL A 318 22.53 0.38 -12.05
N ALA A 319 23.50 0.13 -11.17
CA ALA A 319 24.45 -0.97 -11.33
C ALA A 319 23.75 -2.34 -11.34
N THR A 320 22.79 -2.56 -10.45
CA THR A 320 22.00 -3.79 -10.38
C THR A 320 21.22 -4.02 -11.66
N PHE A 321 20.53 -2.99 -12.17
CA PHE A 321 19.77 -3.08 -13.42
C PHE A 321 20.67 -3.31 -14.63
N THR A 322 21.82 -2.65 -14.67
CA THR A 322 22.81 -2.83 -15.73
C THR A 322 23.36 -4.26 -15.73
N VAL A 323 23.76 -4.78 -14.58
CA VAL A 323 24.25 -6.17 -14.45
C VAL A 323 23.15 -7.16 -14.88
N THR A 324 21.91 -6.94 -14.42
CA THR A 324 20.75 -7.78 -14.78
C THR A 324 20.52 -7.76 -16.29
N TRP A 325 20.52 -6.59 -16.91
CA TRP A 325 20.38 -6.44 -18.36
C TRP A 325 21.48 -7.17 -19.13
N ILE A 326 22.75 -6.93 -18.80
CA ILE A 326 23.90 -7.54 -19.51
C ILE A 326 23.83 -9.05 -19.44
N ARG A 327 23.46 -9.62 -18.28
CA ARG A 327 23.42 -11.07 -18.07
C ARG A 327 22.25 -11.77 -18.72
N LEU A 328 21.08 -11.13 -18.73
CA LEU A 328 19.85 -11.75 -19.17
C LEU A 328 19.46 -11.42 -20.62
N ARG A 329 20.10 -10.45 -21.27
CA ARG A 329 19.68 -9.96 -22.59
C ARG A 329 19.63 -11.02 -23.71
N HIS A 330 20.41 -12.09 -23.61
CA HIS A 330 20.46 -13.15 -24.61
C HIS A 330 19.36 -14.18 -24.41
N ASP A 331 19.18 -14.65 -23.18
CA ASP A 331 18.27 -15.75 -22.87
C ASP A 331 16.85 -15.26 -22.50
N TYR A 332 16.76 -14.06 -21.93
CA TYR A 332 15.50 -13.47 -21.42
C TYR A 332 15.20 -12.09 -22.04
N GLY A 333 15.62 -11.87 -23.29
CA GLY A 333 15.52 -10.53 -23.93
C GLY A 333 14.08 -10.02 -24.08
N GLU A 334 13.09 -10.89 -24.28
CA GLU A 334 11.68 -10.52 -24.36
C GLU A 334 11.16 -10.09 -22.98
N TYR A 335 11.44 -10.86 -21.93
CA TYR A 335 11.11 -10.51 -20.55
C TYR A 335 11.72 -9.15 -20.17
N LEU A 336 13.00 -8.94 -20.44
CA LEU A 336 13.66 -7.68 -20.10
C LEU A 336 13.01 -6.47 -20.79
N ARG A 337 12.73 -6.57 -22.10
CA ARG A 337 12.06 -5.49 -22.83
C ARG A 337 10.70 -5.17 -22.21
N PHE A 338 9.90 -6.19 -21.93
CA PHE A 338 8.60 -6.03 -21.30
C PHE A 338 8.70 -5.33 -19.94
N VAL A 339 9.56 -5.82 -19.07
CA VAL A 339 9.70 -5.31 -17.70
C VAL A 339 10.25 -3.89 -17.69
N PHE A 340 11.31 -3.62 -18.47
CA PHE A 340 11.89 -2.27 -18.53
C PHE A 340 10.95 -1.26 -19.20
N ALA A 341 10.19 -1.66 -20.22
CA ALA A 341 9.16 -0.81 -20.82
C ALA A 341 8.04 -0.49 -19.83
N THR A 342 7.56 -1.50 -19.09
CA THR A 342 6.54 -1.30 -18.05
C THR A 342 7.03 -0.40 -16.92
N CYS A 343 8.23 -0.65 -16.38
CA CYS A 343 8.82 0.16 -15.31
C CYS A 343 9.11 1.59 -15.78
N GLY A 344 9.62 1.75 -16.99
CA GLY A 344 9.85 3.06 -17.60
C GLY A 344 8.56 3.86 -17.79
N ALA A 345 7.48 3.21 -18.26
CA ALA A 345 6.18 3.86 -18.41
C ALA A 345 5.63 4.33 -17.06
N ILE A 346 5.74 3.51 -16.00
CA ILE A 346 5.32 3.90 -14.65
C ILE A 346 6.13 5.11 -14.17
N LEU A 347 7.44 5.07 -14.30
CA LEU A 347 8.30 6.19 -13.90
C LEU A 347 7.95 7.48 -14.64
N VAL A 348 7.74 7.40 -15.96
CA VAL A 348 7.33 8.56 -16.78
C VAL A 348 6.00 9.14 -16.31
N VAL A 349 5.00 8.30 -16.00
CA VAL A 349 3.70 8.76 -15.50
C VAL A 349 3.85 9.45 -14.14
N PHE A 350 4.63 8.88 -13.22
CA PHE A 350 4.88 9.51 -11.91
C PHE A 350 5.59 10.86 -12.06
N LEU A 351 6.63 10.94 -12.90
CA LEU A 351 7.34 12.19 -13.17
C LEU A 351 6.44 13.23 -13.85
N ALA A 352 5.63 12.82 -14.83
CA ALA A 352 4.68 13.72 -15.49
C ALA A 352 3.63 14.26 -14.52
N THR A 353 3.13 13.42 -13.61
CA THR A 353 2.17 13.83 -12.58
C THR A 353 2.80 14.83 -11.60
N TRP A 354 4.05 14.57 -11.20
CA TRP A 354 4.80 15.51 -10.38
C TRP A 354 5.05 16.84 -11.11
N MET A 355 5.48 16.80 -12.39
CA MET A 355 5.68 18.02 -13.20
C MET A 355 4.39 18.82 -13.38
N ALA A 356 3.24 18.16 -13.38
CA ALA A 356 1.93 18.80 -13.40
C ALA A 356 1.50 19.37 -12.02
N ALA A 357 2.40 19.44 -11.04
CA ALA A 357 2.16 19.90 -9.66
C ALA A 357 0.99 19.16 -8.97
N LYS A 358 0.79 17.87 -9.31
CA LYS A 358 -0.17 17.01 -8.63
C LYS A 358 0.52 16.30 -7.47
N SER A 359 -0.16 16.20 -6.34
CA SER A 359 0.34 15.45 -5.19
C SER A 359 0.44 13.96 -5.55
N VAL A 360 1.66 13.47 -5.71
CA VAL A 360 1.97 12.05 -5.92
C VAL A 360 3.07 11.64 -4.96
N SER A 361 2.77 10.64 -4.16
CA SER A 361 3.77 10.05 -3.27
C SER A 361 4.69 9.11 -4.05
N PHE A 362 6.00 9.40 -4.05
CA PHE A 362 7.05 8.50 -4.57
C PHE A 362 7.48 7.46 -3.52
N ASP A 363 6.54 6.92 -2.75
CA ASP A 363 6.81 5.88 -1.76
C ASP A 363 7.08 4.54 -2.41
N GLU A 364 7.95 3.72 -1.81
CA GLU A 364 8.22 2.34 -2.23
C GLU A 364 6.93 1.52 -2.45
N ARG A 365 5.87 1.80 -1.67
CA ARG A 365 4.59 1.08 -1.78
C ARG A 365 3.94 1.17 -3.17
N HIS A 366 4.16 2.26 -3.90
CA HIS A 366 3.61 2.43 -5.25
C HIS A 366 4.43 1.72 -6.33
N PHE A 367 5.72 1.50 -6.07
CA PHE A 367 6.64 0.83 -6.99
C PHE A 367 6.78 -0.67 -6.72
N ARG A 368 6.10 -1.22 -5.73
CA ARG A 368 6.26 -2.61 -5.27
C ARG A 368 5.97 -3.63 -6.36
N ILE A 369 4.86 -3.50 -7.07
CA ILE A 369 4.48 -4.46 -8.12
C ILE A 369 5.46 -4.43 -9.30
N PRO A 370 5.84 -3.27 -9.89
CA PRO A 370 6.89 -3.23 -10.91
C PRO A 370 8.25 -3.70 -10.39
N ALA A 371 8.59 -3.43 -9.13
CA ALA A 371 9.80 -3.95 -8.52
C ALA A 371 9.82 -5.49 -8.44
N LEU A 372 8.67 -6.12 -8.11
CA LEU A 372 8.54 -7.58 -8.12
C LEU A 372 8.68 -8.18 -9.53
N LEU A 373 8.26 -7.45 -10.57
CA LEU A 373 8.53 -7.86 -11.96
C LEU A 373 10.01 -7.89 -12.28
N LEU A 374 10.77 -6.89 -11.83
CA LEU A 374 12.23 -6.84 -11.99
C LEU A 374 12.94 -7.88 -11.13
N PHE A 375 12.42 -8.15 -9.93
CA PHE A 375 13.09 -8.91 -8.89
C PHE A 375 13.51 -10.30 -9.31
N ILE A 376 12.64 -11.04 -10.02
CA ILE A 376 12.97 -12.40 -10.49
C ILE A 376 14.20 -12.41 -11.40
N GLY A 377 14.33 -11.41 -12.28
CA GLY A 377 15.49 -11.24 -13.15
C GLY A 377 16.74 -10.92 -12.33
N VAL A 378 16.63 -10.04 -11.34
CA VAL A 378 17.74 -9.72 -10.42
C VAL A 378 18.20 -10.98 -9.68
N VAL A 379 17.27 -11.71 -9.05
CA VAL A 379 17.56 -12.98 -8.36
C VAL A 379 18.28 -13.95 -9.29
N HIS A 380 17.77 -14.15 -10.51
CA HIS A 380 18.37 -15.07 -11.48
C HIS A 380 19.78 -14.64 -11.89
N ALA A 381 19.97 -13.35 -12.24
CA ALA A 381 21.25 -12.82 -12.66
C ALA A 381 22.34 -12.98 -11.60
N PHE A 382 21.99 -12.82 -10.32
CA PHE A 382 22.96 -12.93 -9.22
C PHE A 382 23.21 -14.38 -8.79
N ILE A 383 22.19 -15.22 -8.70
CA ILE A 383 22.34 -16.64 -8.32
C ILE A 383 23.18 -17.39 -9.35
N THR A 384 22.97 -17.12 -10.66
CA THR A 384 23.71 -17.75 -11.76
C THR A 384 25.05 -17.09 -12.07
N SER A 385 25.43 -16.04 -11.33
CA SER A 385 26.70 -15.34 -11.51
C SER A 385 27.88 -16.29 -11.28
N GLN A 386 28.89 -16.23 -12.15
CA GLN A 386 30.17 -16.92 -11.93
C GLN A 386 31.00 -16.25 -10.83
N SER A 387 30.82 -14.94 -10.62
CA SER A 387 31.52 -14.20 -9.57
C SER A 387 30.93 -14.55 -8.20
N TRP A 388 31.75 -15.20 -7.37
CA TRP A 388 31.37 -15.50 -5.98
C TRP A 388 31.15 -14.24 -5.14
N ILE A 389 31.90 -13.17 -5.42
CA ILE A 389 31.78 -11.87 -4.74
C ILE A 389 30.37 -11.29 -4.98
N LEU A 390 29.92 -11.25 -6.24
CA LEU A 390 28.57 -10.75 -6.55
C LEU A 390 27.48 -11.59 -5.90
N ARG A 391 27.64 -12.92 -5.88
CA ARG A 391 26.71 -13.80 -5.17
C ARG A 391 26.68 -13.52 -3.67
N LEU A 392 27.87 -13.32 -3.06
CA LEU A 392 27.97 -13.04 -1.63
C LEU A 392 27.36 -11.68 -1.27
N CYS A 393 27.69 -10.61 -2.04
CA CYS A 393 27.11 -9.28 -1.84
C CYS A 393 25.58 -9.31 -1.96
N PHE A 394 25.05 -9.98 -2.99
CA PHE A 394 23.61 -10.13 -3.15
C PHE A 394 22.98 -10.90 -1.99
N ALA A 395 23.56 -12.04 -1.60
CA ALA A 395 23.09 -12.83 -0.47
C ALA A 395 23.11 -12.03 0.84
N ALA A 396 24.10 -11.19 1.07
CA ALA A 396 24.19 -10.33 2.25
C ALA A 396 23.07 -9.28 2.26
N VAL A 397 22.83 -8.59 1.14
CA VAL A 397 21.74 -7.59 1.02
C VAL A 397 20.37 -8.26 1.23
N VAL A 398 20.12 -9.38 0.56
CA VAL A 398 18.87 -10.14 0.69
C VAL A 398 18.72 -10.68 2.12
N GLY A 399 19.78 -11.23 2.71
CA GLY A 399 19.77 -11.72 4.09
C GLY A 399 19.44 -10.64 5.10
N LEU A 400 20.03 -9.43 4.96
CA LEU A 400 19.71 -8.27 5.80
C LEU A 400 18.26 -7.82 5.62
N ALA A 401 17.76 -7.77 4.38
CA ALA A 401 16.37 -7.40 4.11
C ALA A 401 15.38 -8.41 4.68
N CYS A 402 15.65 -9.72 4.57
CA CYS A 402 14.85 -10.78 5.17
C CYS A 402 14.86 -10.71 6.70
N LEU A 403 16.04 -10.54 7.30
CA LEU A 403 16.18 -10.38 8.75
C LEU A 403 15.40 -9.17 9.25
N TYR A 404 15.53 -8.01 8.57
CA TYR A 404 14.76 -6.81 8.88
C TYR A 404 13.25 -7.05 8.76
N GLY A 405 12.81 -7.73 7.70
CA GLY A 405 11.39 -8.03 7.50
C GLY A 405 10.81 -8.88 8.62
N VAL A 406 11.48 -9.99 8.97
CA VAL A 406 11.04 -10.90 10.03
C VAL A 406 11.10 -10.23 11.42
N THR A 407 12.19 -9.53 11.73
CA THR A 407 12.32 -8.80 13.01
C THR A 407 11.30 -7.68 13.13
N SER A 408 11.04 -6.94 12.06
CA SER A 408 9.99 -5.90 12.00
C SER A 408 8.60 -6.49 12.27
N PHE A 409 8.29 -7.67 11.72
CA PHE A 409 7.03 -8.36 12.01
C PHE A 409 6.89 -8.72 13.49
N VAL A 410 7.91 -9.35 14.08
CA VAL A 410 7.91 -9.75 15.49
C VAL A 410 7.74 -8.53 16.40
N THR A 411 8.55 -7.47 16.16
CA THR A 411 8.49 -6.25 16.97
C THR A 411 7.12 -5.57 16.90
N ARG A 412 6.52 -5.50 15.69
CA ARG A 412 5.18 -4.92 15.51
C ARG A 412 4.09 -5.80 16.14
N THR A 413 4.20 -7.10 16.05
CA THR A 413 3.27 -8.04 16.70
C THR A 413 3.29 -7.85 18.22
N ILE A 414 4.49 -7.73 18.82
CA ILE A 414 4.64 -7.42 20.23
C ILE A 414 4.05 -6.05 20.56
N ALA A 415 4.37 -5.01 19.80
CA ALA A 415 3.80 -3.67 20.02
C ALA A 415 2.26 -3.69 19.94
N ASN A 416 1.70 -4.36 18.94
CA ASN A 416 0.24 -4.49 18.80
C ASN A 416 -0.39 -5.18 20.03
N SER A 417 0.27 -6.15 20.66
CA SER A 417 -0.29 -6.82 21.83
C SER A 417 -0.52 -5.87 23.02
N HIS A 418 0.20 -4.75 23.07
CA HIS A 418 0.06 -3.72 24.10
C HIS A 418 -1.00 -2.66 23.81
N TYR A 419 -1.42 -2.51 22.55
CA TYR A 419 -2.48 -1.56 22.22
C TYR A 419 -3.86 -2.07 22.65
N PRO A 420 -4.79 -1.19 23.05
CA PRO A 420 -6.14 -1.60 23.40
C PRO A 420 -6.87 -2.21 22.20
N MET A 421 -7.74 -3.18 22.49
CA MET A 421 -8.60 -3.80 21.49
C MET A 421 -9.84 -2.94 21.31
N GLY A 422 -10.08 -2.48 20.07
CA GLY A 422 -11.31 -1.80 19.72
C GLY A 422 -12.50 -2.75 19.57
N ASP A 423 -13.70 -2.20 19.54
CA ASP A 423 -14.96 -2.94 19.40
C ASP A 423 -15.11 -3.68 18.08
N ARG A 424 -14.39 -3.23 17.06
CA ARG A 424 -14.34 -3.86 15.75
C ARG A 424 -13.31 -5.00 15.67
N GLY A 425 -12.59 -5.28 16.78
CA GLY A 425 -11.67 -6.40 16.89
C GLY A 425 -10.31 -6.19 16.23
N PHE A 426 -9.88 -4.96 16.02
CA PHE A 426 -8.52 -4.59 15.64
C PHE A 426 -7.86 -3.73 16.74
N ARG A 427 -6.53 -3.60 16.69
CA ARG A 427 -5.78 -2.84 17.69
C ARG A 427 -5.79 -1.35 17.41
N GLN A 428 -6.05 -0.54 18.44
CA GLN A 428 -6.15 0.91 18.37
C GLN A 428 -4.82 1.55 18.80
N MET A 429 -3.95 1.84 17.84
CA MET A 429 -2.63 2.43 18.12
C MET A 429 -2.73 3.89 18.66
N ASN A 430 -3.74 4.62 18.20
CA ASN A 430 -3.90 6.06 18.49
C ASN A 430 -4.98 6.34 19.56
N ALA A 431 -5.52 5.32 20.21
CA ALA A 431 -6.49 5.47 21.29
C ALA A 431 -6.04 4.76 22.57
N THR A 432 -6.50 5.25 23.71
CA THR A 432 -6.36 4.58 25.00
C THR A 432 -7.59 3.74 25.30
N ALA A 433 -7.46 2.79 26.22
CA ALA A 433 -8.58 1.96 26.68
C ALA A 433 -9.69 2.83 27.32
N GLU A 434 -9.30 3.86 28.07
CA GLU A 434 -10.20 4.83 28.68
C GLU A 434 -10.97 5.64 27.64
N ALA A 435 -10.30 6.06 26.54
CA ALA A 435 -10.95 6.79 25.47
C ALA A 435 -11.99 5.91 24.75
N ILE A 436 -11.67 4.65 24.46
CA ILE A 436 -12.61 3.70 23.86
C ILE A 436 -13.80 3.47 24.80
N ALA A 437 -13.55 3.25 26.09
CA ALA A 437 -14.61 3.07 27.07
C ALA A 437 -15.50 4.32 27.17
N TYR A 438 -14.91 5.51 27.13
CA TYR A 438 -15.65 6.77 27.17
C TYR A 438 -16.49 6.97 25.89
N ILE A 439 -15.96 6.66 24.70
CA ILE A 439 -16.74 6.71 23.46
C ILE A 439 -18.00 5.85 23.59
N ARG A 440 -17.92 4.65 24.16
CA ARG A 440 -19.10 3.77 24.40
C ARG A 440 -20.16 4.43 25.29
N THR A 441 -19.76 5.25 26.25
CA THR A 441 -20.73 5.93 27.15
C THR A 441 -21.45 7.09 26.48
N ILE A 442 -20.83 7.75 25.50
CA ILE A 442 -21.40 8.90 24.82
C ILE A 442 -22.05 8.58 23.46
N ASP A 443 -21.71 7.43 22.87
CA ASP A 443 -22.26 6.93 21.60
C ASP A 443 -23.61 6.22 21.80
N LEU A 444 -24.57 6.95 22.33
CA LEU A 444 -25.89 6.41 22.67
C LEU A 444 -26.69 6.07 21.40
N ALA A 445 -27.43 4.95 21.45
CA ALA A 445 -28.38 4.61 20.40
C ALA A 445 -29.68 5.44 20.54
N GLY A 446 -30.43 5.52 19.44
CA GLY A 446 -31.76 6.18 19.45
C GLY A 446 -31.76 7.54 18.74
N PRO A 447 -32.85 8.32 18.90
CA PRO A 447 -33.07 9.57 18.15
C PRO A 447 -32.02 10.65 18.44
N ASP A 448 -31.42 10.64 19.63
CA ASP A 448 -30.40 11.60 20.03
C ASP A 448 -29.01 11.29 19.48
N ALA A 449 -28.81 10.08 18.94
CA ALA A 449 -27.54 9.72 18.32
C ALA A 449 -27.13 10.72 17.22
N ARG A 450 -28.08 11.12 16.38
CA ARG A 450 -27.81 12.06 15.27
C ARG A 450 -27.62 13.51 15.70
N LYS A 451 -27.98 13.84 16.93
CA LYS A 451 -27.74 15.14 17.58
C LYS A 451 -26.37 15.21 18.28
N THR A 452 -25.61 14.12 18.21
CA THR A 452 -24.27 14.03 18.78
C THR A 452 -23.24 13.97 17.65
N LEU A 453 -22.20 14.80 17.71
CA LEU A 453 -21.02 14.76 16.85
C LEU A 453 -19.78 14.47 17.69
N ILE A 454 -19.04 13.45 17.30
CA ILE A 454 -17.78 13.07 17.92
C ILE A 454 -16.66 13.34 16.92
N PHE A 455 -15.82 14.33 17.25
CA PHE A 455 -14.62 14.66 16.49
C PHE A 455 -13.43 13.87 17.04
N LEU A 456 -12.66 13.25 16.15
CA LEU A 456 -11.61 12.31 16.51
C LEU A 456 -10.29 12.64 15.80
N PRO A 457 -9.13 12.40 16.43
CA PRO A 457 -7.83 12.77 15.88
C PRO A 457 -7.35 11.80 14.80
N SER A 458 -8.07 10.70 14.55
CA SER A 458 -7.74 9.75 13.49
C SER A 458 -8.94 8.90 13.07
N PRO A 459 -9.02 8.48 11.80
CA PRO A 459 -10.16 7.76 11.26
C PRO A 459 -10.33 6.33 11.82
N GLU A 460 -9.27 5.68 12.27
CA GLU A 460 -9.37 4.36 12.89
C GLU A 460 -10.12 4.41 14.23
N ILE A 461 -9.98 5.50 15.00
CA ILE A 461 -10.74 5.70 16.24
C ILE A 461 -12.22 5.95 15.93
N ALA A 462 -12.52 6.59 14.78
CA ALA A 462 -13.90 6.82 14.36
C ALA A 462 -14.69 5.52 14.14
N LEU A 463 -14.02 4.40 13.94
CA LEU A 463 -14.65 3.07 13.83
C LEU A 463 -15.23 2.56 15.15
N GLU A 464 -14.86 3.14 16.28
CA GLU A 464 -15.46 2.85 17.60
C GLU A 464 -16.83 3.54 17.78
N VAL A 465 -17.14 4.56 16.95
CA VAL A 465 -18.43 5.25 16.95
C VAL A 465 -19.41 4.50 16.04
N ARG A 466 -20.55 4.07 16.60
CA ARG A 466 -21.57 3.26 15.87
C ARG A 466 -22.84 4.03 15.52
N ASN A 467 -23.29 4.88 16.42
CA ASN A 467 -24.60 5.52 16.37
C ASN A 467 -24.51 7.01 16.10
N ALA A 468 -23.64 7.71 16.81
CA ALA A 468 -23.43 9.15 16.68
C ALA A 468 -22.82 9.48 15.30
N ARG A 469 -22.88 10.75 14.97
CA ARG A 469 -22.13 11.30 13.85
C ARG A 469 -20.66 11.43 14.24
N ASN A 470 -19.76 11.18 13.33
CA ASN A 470 -18.34 11.32 13.59
C ASN A 470 -17.64 12.09 12.48
N TRP A 471 -16.58 12.78 12.85
CA TRP A 471 -15.63 13.42 11.96
C TRP A 471 -14.24 13.18 12.47
N SER A 472 -13.30 12.94 11.60
CA SER A 472 -11.90 12.77 11.97
C SER A 472 -11.00 13.60 11.07
N ASN A 473 -9.88 14.04 11.63
CA ASN A 473 -8.77 14.63 10.89
C ASN A 473 -7.45 13.96 11.32
N LEU A 474 -6.36 14.31 10.67
CA LEU A 474 -5.03 13.82 11.02
C LEU A 474 -4.26 14.89 11.79
N ALA A 475 -4.81 15.37 12.91
CA ALA A 475 -4.27 16.48 13.70
C ALA A 475 -2.79 16.36 14.07
N ASP A 476 -2.25 15.14 14.16
CA ASP A 476 -0.83 14.90 14.38
C ASP A 476 0.04 15.35 13.19
N PHE A 477 -0.47 15.15 11.97
CA PHE A 477 0.24 15.42 10.72
C PHE A 477 0.01 16.85 10.22
N ASP A 478 -1.16 17.45 10.52
CA ASP A 478 -1.48 18.80 10.11
C ASP A 478 -0.55 19.80 10.80
N SER A 479 -0.14 20.84 10.09
CA SER A 479 0.58 21.95 10.68
C SER A 479 -0.32 22.77 11.61
N LEU A 480 0.27 23.55 12.54
CA LEU A 480 -0.50 24.47 13.37
C LEU A 480 -1.22 25.53 12.53
N GLU A 481 -0.64 25.92 11.39
CA GLU A 481 -1.23 26.90 10.47
C GLU A 481 -2.44 26.30 9.74
N ASP A 482 -2.34 25.05 9.29
CA ASP A 482 -3.46 24.34 8.67
C ASP A 482 -4.63 24.20 9.65
N LEU A 483 -4.35 23.82 10.90
CA LEU A 483 -5.37 23.70 11.94
C LEU A 483 -6.03 25.06 12.27
N LYS A 484 -5.28 26.15 12.28
CA LYS A 484 -5.83 27.50 12.48
C LYS A 484 -6.67 28.00 11.31
N ALA A 485 -6.42 27.47 10.10
CA ALA A 485 -7.18 27.81 8.91
C ALA A 485 -8.54 27.07 8.83
N MET A 486 -8.72 26.00 9.63
CA MET A 486 -9.98 25.24 9.68
C MET A 486 -11.08 26.05 10.38
N ALA A 487 -12.29 26.00 9.85
CA ALA A 487 -13.48 26.62 10.44
C ALA A 487 -14.70 25.74 10.24
N TYR A 488 -15.18 25.15 11.32
CA TYR A 488 -16.39 24.34 11.39
C TYR A 488 -17.53 25.19 11.93
N ARG A 489 -18.55 25.40 11.11
CA ARG A 489 -19.70 26.24 11.45
C ARG A 489 -20.92 25.40 11.84
N GLY A 490 -21.91 26.07 12.43
CA GLY A 490 -23.13 25.44 12.89
C GLY A 490 -23.02 24.85 14.28
N ARG A 491 -24.16 24.56 14.88
CA ARG A 491 -24.25 24.02 16.24
C ARG A 491 -25.02 22.72 16.26
N ILE A 492 -24.56 21.78 17.06
CA ILE A 492 -25.18 20.50 17.35
C ILE A 492 -25.43 20.39 18.87
N ASP A 493 -26.39 19.58 19.29
CA ASP A 493 -26.77 19.50 20.70
C ASP A 493 -25.62 19.01 21.59
N ARG A 494 -24.85 18.02 21.10
CA ARG A 494 -23.71 17.43 21.83
C ARG A 494 -22.49 17.33 20.92
N LEU A 495 -21.44 18.07 21.28
CA LEU A 495 -20.16 18.04 20.58
C LEU A 495 -19.08 17.52 21.51
N TYR A 496 -18.38 16.47 21.09
CA TYR A 496 -17.22 15.88 21.75
C TYR A 496 -16.01 15.95 20.84
N VAL A 497 -14.91 16.48 21.35
CA VAL A 497 -13.65 16.66 20.60
C VAL A 497 -12.53 15.91 21.32
N PHE A 498 -12.08 14.82 20.73
CA PHE A 498 -10.95 14.06 21.24
C PHE A 498 -9.65 14.58 20.65
N VAL A 499 -8.65 14.76 21.49
CA VAL A 499 -7.29 15.13 21.09
C VAL A 499 -6.26 14.30 21.86
N GLN A 500 -5.11 14.10 21.28
CA GLN A 500 -3.99 13.47 21.98
C GLN A 500 -3.38 14.47 22.98
N LYS A 501 -3.04 14.01 24.18
CA LYS A 501 -2.51 14.87 25.27
C LYS A 501 -1.24 15.64 24.86
N LYS A 502 -0.41 15.07 23.98
CA LYS A 502 0.78 15.74 23.44
C LYS A 502 0.46 17.03 22.66
N LEU A 503 -0.77 17.19 22.15
CA LEU A 503 -1.21 18.37 21.41
C LEU A 503 -1.59 19.55 22.31
N LEU A 504 -1.73 19.34 23.64
CA LEU A 504 -2.03 20.41 24.59
C LEU A 504 -0.86 21.39 24.72
N GLY A 505 0.38 20.87 24.68
CA GLY A 505 1.59 21.70 24.94
C GLY A 505 2.10 22.49 23.73
N ASN A 506 1.59 22.24 22.52
CA ASN A 506 2.09 22.86 21.27
C ASN A 506 1.07 23.77 20.57
N GLY A 507 -0.04 24.11 21.25
CA GLY A 507 -1.09 25.00 20.73
C GLY A 507 -2.01 24.37 19.68
N LYS A 508 -1.78 23.11 19.26
CA LYS A 508 -2.65 22.42 18.27
C LYS A 508 -4.03 22.11 18.84
N ALA A 509 -4.10 21.70 20.10
CA ALA A 509 -5.40 21.44 20.74
C ALA A 509 -6.28 22.72 20.80
N ASP A 510 -5.71 23.87 21.17
CA ASP A 510 -6.42 25.12 21.14
C ASP A 510 -6.86 25.53 19.73
N ALA A 511 -6.02 25.29 18.73
CA ALA A 511 -6.38 25.55 17.32
C ALA A 511 -7.56 24.69 16.89
N ILE A 512 -7.59 23.40 17.25
CA ILE A 512 -8.71 22.49 16.98
C ILE A 512 -9.99 22.98 17.67
N LEU A 513 -9.94 23.36 18.95
CA LEU A 513 -11.13 23.84 19.66
C LEU A 513 -11.66 25.14 19.06
N ARG A 514 -10.76 26.07 18.67
CA ARG A 514 -11.14 27.34 18.01
C ARG A 514 -11.67 27.13 16.59
N SER A 515 -11.37 26.01 15.93
CA SER A 515 -11.94 25.73 14.61
C SER A 515 -13.45 25.52 14.65
N PHE A 516 -14.04 25.17 15.81
CA PHE A 516 -15.50 25.15 16.04
C PHE A 516 -16.00 26.56 16.38
N VAL A 517 -16.10 27.39 15.35
CA VAL A 517 -16.27 28.85 15.49
C VAL A 517 -17.53 29.30 16.23
N ASP A 518 -18.58 28.45 16.25
CA ASP A 518 -19.85 28.75 16.93
C ASP A 518 -19.88 28.27 18.39
N TYR A 519 -18.77 27.72 18.91
CA TYR A 519 -18.63 27.27 20.29
C TYR A 519 -17.68 28.18 21.08
N PRO A 520 -18.16 28.75 22.21
CA PRO A 520 -17.31 29.64 23.03
C PRO A 520 -16.13 28.85 23.63
N ILE A 521 -14.95 29.44 23.58
CA ILE A 521 -13.73 28.75 24.03
C ILE A 521 -13.75 28.41 25.52
N ASP A 522 -14.41 29.26 26.33
CA ASP A 522 -14.52 29.07 27.77
C ASP A 522 -15.63 28.08 28.18
N GLY A 523 -16.41 27.59 27.20
CA GLY A 523 -17.49 26.66 27.44
C GLY A 523 -17.09 25.18 27.40
N TRP A 524 -15.82 24.88 27.14
CA TRP A 524 -15.38 23.48 27.00
C TRP A 524 -15.15 22.83 28.37
N THR A 525 -15.80 21.72 28.62
CA THR A 525 -15.49 20.82 29.74
C THR A 525 -14.50 19.75 29.30
N MET A 526 -13.45 19.51 30.11
CA MET A 526 -12.37 18.61 29.81
C MET A 526 -12.46 17.32 30.64
N VAL A 527 -12.31 16.18 29.98
CA VAL A 527 -12.21 14.84 30.59
C VAL A 527 -10.87 14.21 30.22
N PRO A 528 -9.97 13.93 31.17
CA PRO A 528 -8.72 13.21 30.89
C PRO A 528 -9.00 11.73 30.67
N LEU A 529 -8.36 11.13 29.65
CA LEU A 529 -8.56 9.75 29.22
C LEU A 529 -7.19 9.10 28.91
N GLY A 530 -6.32 9.01 29.91
CA GLY A 530 -4.94 8.52 29.75
C GLY A 530 -4.08 9.48 28.93
N ASP A 531 -3.58 9.03 27.77
CA ASP A 531 -2.81 9.85 26.82
C ASP A 531 -3.71 10.64 25.85
N MET A 532 -5.01 10.56 26.04
CA MET A 532 -6.01 11.37 25.33
C MET A 532 -6.77 12.27 26.27
N VAL A 533 -7.43 13.27 25.69
CA VAL A 533 -8.33 14.20 26.38
C VAL A 533 -9.56 14.35 25.51
N CYS A 534 -10.74 14.37 26.12
CA CYS A 534 -11.99 14.74 25.47
C CYS A 534 -12.45 16.10 25.99
N PHE A 535 -12.66 17.04 25.08
CA PHE A 535 -13.36 18.28 25.34
C PHE A 535 -14.80 18.14 24.85
N TYR A 536 -15.75 18.63 25.61
CA TYR A 536 -17.14 18.58 25.20
C TYR A 536 -17.94 19.85 25.57
N GLN A 537 -18.97 20.09 24.76
CA GLN A 537 -20.03 21.06 25.07
C GLN A 537 -21.38 20.39 24.80
N ILE A 538 -22.28 20.51 25.76
CA ILE A 538 -23.67 19.99 25.66
C ILE A 538 -24.60 21.20 25.80
N ARG A 539 -25.53 21.31 24.85
CA ARG A 539 -26.57 22.31 24.86
C ARG A 539 -27.77 21.76 25.62
N ASN A 540 -28.19 22.44 26.66
CA ASN A 540 -29.44 22.13 27.40
C ASN A 540 -30.66 22.62 26.65
#